data_bd8c04974927a450698fad7a455c736b
#
_entry.id   bd8c04974927a450698fad7a455c736b
#
_cell.length_a   1.000
_cell.length_b   1.000
_cell.length_c   1.000
_cell.angle_alpha   90.00
_cell.angle_beta   90.00
_cell.angle_gamma   90.00
#
_symmetry.space_group_name_H-M   'P 1'
#
loop_
_entity.id
_entity.type
_entity.pdbx_description
1 polymer ?
#
loop_
_entity_poly.entity_id
_entity_poly.type
_entity_poly.pdbx_seq_one_letter_code
_entity_poly.pdbx_strand_id
1 'polypeptide(L)'
;MNKNSNPPYTSGSLPTGEGGGRGRIILDIGNSTVVIAYSDAEGNIKDIWRLKTIKGETISFFRRELRAALYNFGLLKKDGTLEKIDNIVISSVVPEINDKVTQAIIDVTGVTPHFFSLDDAQKVINIQIESPSQLGKDRLADAIGALCYYGAPAIIIDMGTATTIGVIDEKGDFIGGMIMPGVKTSLKALSTKASQLPTINIEKPRHFIGRNTLECMQSGIIYGTASMIDGMIDRIIPTLGEDVKIIATGGNAHYVISYCKHDIIIDKYLQFKGIMKATK
;
A
#
# COMPACT_ATOMS: atom_id res chain seq x y z
N MET A 1 -8.09 26.76 -18.20
CA MET A 1 -7.34 25.71 -18.92
C MET A 1 -6.30 25.16 -17.95
N ASN A 2 -6.63 24.12 -17.20
CA ASN A 2 -5.74 23.50 -16.21
C ASN A 2 -5.25 22.16 -16.77
N LYS A 3 -4.01 22.16 -17.29
CA LYS A 3 -3.28 20.95 -17.65
C LYS A 3 -2.37 20.61 -16.48
N ASN A 4 -2.79 19.71 -15.60
CA ASN A 4 -1.91 18.97 -14.70
C ASN A 4 -2.21 17.48 -14.87
N SER A 5 -1.72 16.92 -15.96
CA SER A 5 -1.57 15.49 -16.16
C SER A 5 -0.12 15.14 -15.82
N ASN A 6 0.09 14.46 -14.70
CA ASN A 6 1.35 13.76 -14.47
C ASN A 6 1.53 12.73 -15.59
N PRO A 7 2.74 12.63 -16.20
CA PRO A 7 2.98 11.63 -17.22
C PRO A 7 2.93 10.23 -16.62
N PRO A 8 2.43 9.24 -17.37
CA PRO A 8 2.51 7.84 -16.96
C PRO A 8 3.98 7.41 -16.92
N TYR A 9 4.36 6.69 -15.88
CA TYR A 9 5.67 6.07 -15.78
C TYR A 9 5.89 5.16 -16.99
N THR A 10 6.95 5.42 -17.75
CA THR A 10 7.35 4.65 -18.92
C THR A 10 7.71 3.23 -18.51
N SER A 11 6.99 2.26 -19.05
CA SER A 11 7.26 0.84 -18.97
C SER A 11 8.60 0.51 -19.64
N GLY A 12 9.54 -0.04 -18.89
CA GLY A 12 10.67 -0.77 -19.47
C GLY A 12 10.14 -2.01 -20.19
N SER A 13 10.60 -2.24 -21.43
CA SER A 13 10.27 -3.39 -22.25
C SER A 13 10.51 -4.71 -21.51
N LEU A 14 9.45 -5.50 -21.39
CA LEU A 14 9.49 -6.84 -20.81
C LEU A 14 10.10 -7.82 -21.81
N PRO A 15 10.91 -8.80 -21.37
CA PRO A 15 11.26 -9.95 -22.18
C PRO A 15 10.03 -10.86 -22.32
N THR A 16 9.71 -11.21 -23.58
CA THR A 16 8.71 -12.23 -23.91
C THR A 16 9.26 -13.60 -23.55
N GLY A 17 8.93 -14.08 -22.36
CA GLY A 17 9.19 -15.44 -21.92
C GLY A 17 7.88 -16.23 -21.91
N GLU A 18 7.78 -17.24 -22.76
CA GLU A 18 6.76 -18.26 -22.68
C GLU A 18 6.92 -19.06 -21.38
N GLY A 19 6.13 -18.74 -20.38
CA GLY A 19 5.99 -19.48 -19.14
C GLY A 19 4.53 -19.56 -18.79
N GLY A 20 3.88 -20.69 -19.05
CA GLY A 20 2.45 -20.93 -18.84
C GLY A 20 2.01 -21.00 -17.37
N GLY A 21 2.34 -20.02 -16.59
CA GLY A 21 1.90 -19.84 -15.23
C GLY A 21 0.75 -18.82 -15.16
N ARG A 22 -0.35 -19.23 -14.55
CA ARG A 22 -1.57 -18.43 -14.40
C ARG A 22 -1.35 -17.31 -13.38
N GLY A 23 -1.46 -16.06 -13.81
CA GLY A 23 -1.27 -14.91 -12.94
C GLY A 23 -2.47 -14.63 -12.04
N ARG A 24 -2.25 -13.82 -11.00
CA ARG A 24 -3.27 -13.39 -10.04
C ARG A 24 -3.53 -11.89 -10.17
N ILE A 25 -4.77 -11.50 -9.97
CA ILE A 25 -5.16 -10.09 -9.83
C ILE A 25 -5.47 -9.83 -8.35
N ILE A 26 -4.89 -8.78 -7.81
CA ILE A 26 -5.12 -8.36 -6.44
C ILE A 26 -5.60 -6.91 -6.47
N LEU A 27 -6.74 -6.66 -5.83
CA LEU A 27 -7.27 -5.30 -5.64
C LEU A 27 -7.07 -4.90 -4.18
N ASP A 28 -6.41 -3.76 -3.97
CA ASP A 28 -6.40 -3.09 -2.68
C ASP A 28 -7.28 -1.85 -2.76
N ILE A 29 -8.36 -1.84 -1.99
CA ILE A 29 -9.37 -0.78 -1.96
C ILE A 29 -9.21 0.03 -0.68
N GLY A 30 -8.39 1.07 -0.76
CA GLY A 30 -8.17 2.04 0.31
C GLY A 30 -9.13 3.24 0.23
N ASN A 31 -9.18 4.05 1.28
CA ASN A 31 -10.04 5.23 1.35
C ASN A 31 -9.72 6.30 0.30
N SER A 32 -8.51 6.39 -0.18
CA SER A 32 -8.05 7.40 -1.14
C SER A 32 -7.77 6.83 -2.52
N THR A 33 -7.40 5.57 -2.62
CA THR A 33 -6.89 4.95 -3.85
C THR A 33 -7.31 3.49 -3.92
N VAL A 34 -7.76 3.07 -5.09
CA VAL A 34 -7.86 1.65 -5.45
C VAL A 34 -6.62 1.28 -6.26
N VAL A 35 -5.96 0.21 -5.90
CA VAL A 35 -4.80 -0.32 -6.64
C VAL A 35 -5.14 -1.72 -7.14
N ILE A 36 -4.98 -1.93 -8.44
CA ILE A 36 -5.11 -3.24 -9.08
C ILE A 36 -3.68 -3.68 -9.41
N ALA A 37 -3.26 -4.81 -8.86
CA ALA A 37 -1.96 -5.39 -9.11
C ALA A 37 -2.10 -6.70 -9.89
N TYR A 38 -1.19 -6.93 -10.82
CA TYR A 38 -1.02 -8.20 -11.50
C TYR A 38 0.28 -8.87 -11.05
N SER A 39 0.19 -10.12 -10.67
CA SER A 39 1.37 -10.95 -10.36
C SER A 39 1.46 -12.15 -11.30
N ASP A 40 2.70 -12.63 -11.54
CA ASP A 40 2.91 -13.92 -12.17
C ASP A 40 2.58 -15.08 -11.23
N ALA A 41 2.76 -16.31 -11.73
CA ALA A 41 2.51 -17.54 -10.97
C ALA A 41 3.47 -17.70 -9.78
N GLU A 42 4.67 -17.16 -9.88
CA GLU A 42 5.70 -17.16 -8.85
C GLU A 42 5.40 -16.16 -7.73
N GLY A 43 4.44 -15.24 -7.94
CA GLY A 43 4.03 -14.21 -7.00
C GLY A 43 4.83 -12.91 -7.11
N ASN A 44 5.52 -12.67 -8.23
CA ASN A 44 6.16 -11.39 -8.46
C ASN A 44 5.15 -10.40 -9.04
N ILE A 45 5.05 -9.22 -8.45
CA ILE A 45 4.21 -8.15 -8.98
C ILE A 45 4.84 -7.63 -10.28
N LYS A 46 4.12 -7.78 -11.38
CA LYS A 46 4.56 -7.37 -12.73
C LYS A 46 4.13 -5.96 -13.06
N ASP A 47 2.90 -5.61 -12.73
CA ASP A 47 2.38 -4.28 -13.03
C ASP A 47 1.28 -3.89 -12.04
N ILE A 48 1.00 -2.58 -11.98
CA ILE A 48 -0.04 -2.01 -11.13
C ILE A 48 -0.82 -0.92 -11.86
N TRP A 49 -2.13 -0.89 -11.64
CA TRP A 49 -3.03 0.17 -12.08
C TRP A 49 -3.59 0.89 -10.86
N ARG A 50 -3.63 2.23 -10.90
CA ARG A 50 -4.10 3.06 -9.77
C ARG A 50 -5.22 3.97 -10.20
N LEU A 51 -6.27 4.04 -9.39
CA LEU A 51 -7.36 5.00 -9.56
C LEU A 51 -7.76 5.58 -8.20
N LYS A 52 -8.41 6.74 -8.23
CA LYS A 52 -8.94 7.35 -7.00
C LYS A 52 -10.14 6.54 -6.51
N THR A 53 -10.26 6.40 -5.20
CA THR A 53 -11.47 5.85 -4.59
C THR A 53 -12.57 6.90 -4.62
N ILE A 54 -13.65 6.63 -5.35
CA ILE A 54 -14.83 7.48 -5.46
C ILE A 54 -16.06 6.64 -5.11
N LYS A 55 -16.64 6.86 -3.93
CA LYS A 55 -17.74 6.04 -3.40
C LYS A 55 -19.02 6.09 -4.25
N GLY A 56 -19.26 7.21 -4.94
CA GLY A 56 -20.43 7.43 -5.79
C GLY A 56 -20.36 6.78 -7.18
N GLU A 57 -19.23 6.19 -7.57
CA GLU A 57 -19.06 5.64 -8.92
C GLU A 57 -19.95 4.43 -9.20
N THR A 58 -20.21 4.21 -10.50
CA THR A 58 -21.09 3.16 -11.01
C THR A 58 -20.32 1.86 -11.30
N ILE A 59 -21.06 0.76 -11.45
CA ILE A 59 -20.48 -0.52 -11.92
C ILE A 59 -19.82 -0.33 -13.30
N SER A 60 -20.41 0.47 -14.17
CA SER A 60 -19.84 0.76 -15.51
C SER A 60 -18.51 1.48 -15.45
N PHE A 61 -18.30 2.35 -14.46
CA PHE A 61 -17.01 2.97 -14.20
C PHE A 61 -15.98 1.89 -13.84
N PHE A 62 -16.27 1.03 -12.85
CA PHE A 62 -15.33 -0.01 -12.43
C PHE A 62 -15.07 -1.03 -13.53
N ARG A 63 -16.05 -1.40 -14.35
CA ARG A 63 -15.85 -2.24 -15.56
C ARG A 63 -14.85 -1.62 -16.53
N ARG A 64 -15.01 -0.32 -16.81
CA ARG A 64 -14.08 0.40 -17.71
C ARG A 64 -12.66 0.42 -17.15
N GLU A 65 -12.50 0.77 -15.88
CA GLU A 65 -11.17 0.84 -15.23
C GLU A 65 -10.51 -0.53 -15.15
N LEU A 66 -11.27 -1.58 -14.83
CA LEU A 66 -10.75 -2.95 -14.81
C LEU A 66 -10.31 -3.41 -16.21
N ARG A 67 -11.11 -3.15 -17.26
CA ARG A 67 -10.72 -3.46 -18.65
C ARG A 67 -9.45 -2.72 -19.05
N ALA A 68 -9.32 -1.44 -18.66
CA ALA A 68 -8.12 -0.65 -18.93
C ALA A 68 -6.89 -1.24 -18.22
N ALA A 69 -7.03 -1.63 -16.95
CA ALA A 69 -5.96 -2.29 -16.20
C ALA A 69 -5.55 -3.62 -16.87
N LEU A 70 -6.50 -4.49 -17.18
CA LEU A 70 -6.23 -5.79 -17.81
C LEU A 70 -5.59 -5.63 -19.20
N TYR A 71 -6.00 -4.61 -19.95
CA TYR A 71 -5.36 -4.29 -21.24
C TYR A 71 -3.92 -3.81 -21.05
N ASN A 72 -3.68 -2.94 -20.08
CA ASN A 72 -2.33 -2.48 -19.73
C ASN A 72 -1.41 -3.63 -19.28
N PHE A 73 -1.95 -4.60 -18.54
CA PHE A 73 -1.22 -5.79 -18.11
C PHE A 73 -0.99 -6.83 -19.23
N GLY A 74 -1.53 -6.58 -20.41
CA GLY A 74 -1.44 -7.53 -21.54
C GLY A 74 -2.36 -8.76 -21.43
N LEU A 75 -3.24 -8.79 -20.40
CA LEU A 75 -4.18 -9.88 -20.16
C LEU A 75 -5.45 -9.79 -21.03
N LEU A 76 -5.86 -8.58 -21.43
CA LEU A 76 -6.98 -8.34 -22.35
C LEU A 76 -6.45 -7.87 -23.69
N LYS A 77 -6.73 -8.63 -24.76
CA LYS A 77 -6.29 -8.32 -26.14
C LYS A 77 -7.27 -7.36 -26.85
N LYS A 78 -6.83 -6.75 -27.95
CA LYS A 78 -7.65 -5.81 -28.76
C LYS A 78 -8.88 -6.48 -29.36
N ASP A 79 -8.82 -7.78 -29.64
CA ASP A 79 -9.94 -8.58 -30.16
C ASP A 79 -10.95 -8.97 -29.07
N GLY A 80 -10.73 -8.56 -27.83
CA GLY A 80 -11.59 -8.87 -26.68
C GLY A 80 -11.23 -10.18 -25.97
N THR A 81 -10.23 -10.92 -26.46
CA THR A 81 -9.77 -12.15 -25.81
C THR A 81 -9.16 -11.81 -24.45
N LEU A 82 -9.65 -12.44 -23.39
CA LEU A 82 -9.09 -12.34 -22.04
C LEU A 82 -8.26 -13.58 -21.74
N GLU A 83 -7.03 -13.39 -21.31
CA GLU A 83 -6.20 -14.48 -20.78
C GLU A 83 -6.82 -15.01 -19.48
N LYS A 84 -6.66 -16.32 -19.26
CA LYS A 84 -7.28 -16.97 -18.11
C LYS A 84 -6.69 -16.45 -16.81
N ILE A 85 -7.54 -15.86 -15.97
CA ILE A 85 -7.24 -15.40 -14.62
C ILE A 85 -7.83 -16.45 -13.67
N ASP A 86 -7.01 -17.06 -12.83
CA ASP A 86 -7.47 -18.14 -11.96
C ASP A 86 -7.93 -17.63 -10.59
N ASN A 87 -7.36 -16.54 -10.12
CA ASN A 87 -7.65 -16.02 -8.80
C ASN A 87 -7.65 -14.47 -8.80
N ILE A 88 -8.70 -13.90 -8.23
CA ILE A 88 -8.84 -12.48 -8.00
C ILE A 88 -9.12 -12.28 -6.51
N VAL A 89 -8.25 -11.52 -5.85
CA VAL A 89 -8.37 -11.24 -4.41
C VAL A 89 -8.63 -9.75 -4.19
N ILE A 90 -9.56 -9.44 -3.30
CA ILE A 90 -9.88 -8.08 -2.87
C ILE A 90 -9.50 -7.91 -1.40
N SER A 91 -8.63 -6.95 -1.12
CA SER A 91 -8.48 -6.33 0.20
C SER A 91 -9.23 -5.01 0.20
N SER A 92 -10.16 -4.78 1.12
CA SER A 92 -10.96 -3.56 1.12
C SER A 92 -11.22 -3.04 2.53
N VAL A 93 -11.03 -1.73 2.68
CA VAL A 93 -11.45 -0.94 3.85
C VAL A 93 -12.57 0.05 3.50
N VAL A 94 -13.21 -0.13 2.32
CA VAL A 94 -14.31 0.72 1.81
C VAL A 94 -15.51 -0.14 1.40
N PRO A 95 -16.31 -0.61 2.37
CA PRO A 95 -17.43 -1.53 2.09
C PRO A 95 -18.43 -1.00 1.07
N GLU A 96 -18.62 0.31 1.00
CA GLU A 96 -19.63 0.95 0.16
C GLU A 96 -19.46 0.72 -1.36
N ILE A 97 -18.25 0.34 -1.80
CA ILE A 97 -18.02 0.06 -3.22
C ILE A 97 -17.77 -1.43 -3.51
N ASN A 98 -17.71 -2.28 -2.49
CA ASN A 98 -17.36 -3.70 -2.65
C ASN A 98 -18.27 -4.42 -3.65
N ASP A 99 -19.59 -4.28 -3.51
CA ASP A 99 -20.57 -4.95 -4.39
C ASP A 99 -20.42 -4.51 -5.84
N LYS A 100 -20.19 -3.22 -6.07
CA LYS A 100 -20.01 -2.65 -7.42
C LYS A 100 -18.72 -3.15 -8.07
N VAL A 101 -17.64 -3.23 -7.30
CA VAL A 101 -16.34 -3.74 -7.76
C VAL A 101 -16.45 -5.24 -8.03
N THR A 102 -17.08 -5.99 -7.13
CA THR A 102 -17.34 -7.43 -7.30
C THR A 102 -18.10 -7.71 -8.58
N GLN A 103 -19.21 -7.00 -8.80
CA GLN A 103 -20.02 -7.18 -10.01
C GLN A 103 -19.24 -6.81 -11.28
N ALA A 104 -18.45 -5.72 -11.23
CA ALA A 104 -17.59 -5.35 -12.36
C ALA A 104 -16.56 -6.43 -12.68
N ILE A 105 -15.97 -7.05 -11.67
CA ILE A 105 -15.01 -8.16 -11.84
C ILE A 105 -15.68 -9.36 -12.50
N ILE A 106 -16.82 -9.81 -11.98
CA ILE A 106 -17.59 -10.92 -12.53
C ILE A 106 -17.99 -10.66 -13.99
N ASP A 107 -18.50 -9.45 -14.29
CA ASP A 107 -18.93 -9.06 -15.64
C ASP A 107 -17.77 -9.05 -16.66
N VAL A 108 -16.55 -8.73 -16.22
CA VAL A 108 -15.39 -8.60 -17.12
C VAL A 108 -14.61 -9.89 -17.24
N THR A 109 -14.48 -10.65 -16.15
CA THR A 109 -13.57 -11.80 -16.08
C THR A 109 -14.28 -13.14 -15.94
N GLY A 110 -15.56 -13.15 -15.54
CA GLY A 110 -16.28 -14.38 -15.19
C GLY A 110 -15.83 -15.02 -13.86
N VAL A 111 -14.89 -14.38 -13.14
CA VAL A 111 -14.33 -14.91 -11.90
C VAL A 111 -14.99 -14.22 -10.69
N THR A 112 -15.45 -15.00 -9.73
CA THR A 112 -15.89 -14.46 -8.42
C THR A 112 -14.67 -14.17 -7.57
N PRO A 113 -14.45 -12.91 -7.12
CA PRO A 113 -13.29 -12.57 -6.32
C PRO A 113 -13.42 -13.10 -4.90
N HIS A 114 -12.28 -13.46 -4.29
CA HIS A 114 -12.16 -13.75 -2.87
C HIS A 114 -11.84 -12.46 -2.09
N PHE A 115 -12.55 -12.22 -0.99
CA PHE A 115 -12.22 -11.13 -0.07
C PHE A 115 -11.22 -11.60 0.97
N PHE A 116 -10.02 -11.01 0.98
CA PHE A 116 -9.03 -11.23 2.03
C PHE A 116 -9.63 -10.93 3.41
N SER A 117 -9.51 -11.88 4.31
CA SER A 117 -10.19 -11.90 5.61
C SER A 117 -9.21 -12.06 6.78
N LEU A 118 -9.71 -11.87 8.00
CA LEU A 118 -8.97 -12.18 9.22
C LEU A 118 -8.65 -13.68 9.28
N ASP A 119 -9.59 -14.54 8.89
CA ASP A 119 -9.39 -16.00 8.88
C ASP A 119 -8.26 -16.42 7.92
N ASP A 120 -8.12 -15.73 6.78
CA ASP A 120 -6.99 -15.97 5.88
C ASP A 120 -5.67 -15.56 6.54
N ALA A 121 -5.67 -14.41 7.21
CA ALA A 121 -4.49 -13.92 7.91
C ALA A 121 -4.06 -14.84 9.04
N GLN A 122 -4.99 -15.34 9.84
CA GLN A 122 -4.73 -16.21 10.99
C GLN A 122 -4.20 -17.61 10.61
N LYS A 123 -4.31 -18.01 9.35
CA LYS A 123 -3.62 -19.21 8.83
C LYS A 123 -2.10 -19.02 8.71
N VAL A 124 -1.63 -17.77 8.69
CA VAL A 124 -0.22 -17.43 8.42
C VAL A 124 0.46 -16.77 9.63
N ILE A 125 -0.25 -15.90 10.35
CA ILE A 125 0.28 -15.12 11.46
C ILE A 125 -0.65 -15.18 12.66
N ASN A 126 -0.11 -15.40 13.86
CA ASN A 126 -0.86 -15.25 15.08
C ASN A 126 -1.03 -13.77 15.43
N ILE A 127 -2.20 -13.39 15.96
CA ILE A 127 -2.56 -11.99 16.22
C ILE A 127 -2.87 -11.84 17.69
N GLN A 128 -1.94 -11.23 18.43
CA GLN A 128 -2.02 -11.04 19.89
C GLN A 128 -2.42 -9.61 20.25
N ILE A 129 -3.61 -9.20 19.84
CA ILE A 129 -4.22 -7.92 20.24
C ILE A 129 -5.61 -8.17 20.83
N GLU A 130 -6.10 -7.22 21.63
CA GLU A 130 -7.38 -7.37 22.34
C GLU A 130 -8.58 -7.60 21.42
N SER A 131 -8.58 -6.97 20.23
CA SER A 131 -9.70 -7.01 19.28
C SER A 131 -9.20 -7.26 17.85
N PRO A 132 -8.83 -8.49 17.47
CA PRO A 132 -8.30 -8.80 16.13
C PRO A 132 -9.24 -8.41 14.98
N SER A 133 -10.57 -8.47 15.19
CA SER A 133 -11.57 -8.10 14.19
C SER A 133 -11.58 -6.61 13.83
N GLN A 134 -11.00 -5.75 14.67
CA GLN A 134 -10.86 -4.31 14.40
C GLN A 134 -9.56 -3.97 13.66
N LEU A 135 -8.65 -4.93 13.49
CA LEU A 135 -7.41 -4.69 12.78
C LEU A 135 -7.68 -4.51 11.28
N GLY A 136 -7.20 -3.40 10.71
CA GLY A 136 -7.33 -3.13 9.28
C GLY A 136 -6.69 -4.23 8.43
N LYS A 137 -7.35 -4.57 7.33
CA LYS A 137 -6.87 -5.62 6.40
C LYS A 137 -5.54 -5.26 5.75
N ASP A 138 -5.30 -3.97 5.53
CA ASP A 138 -4.02 -3.41 5.09
C ASP A 138 -2.88 -3.76 6.05
N ARG A 139 -3.08 -3.50 7.35
CA ARG A 139 -2.09 -3.82 8.39
C ARG A 139 -1.84 -5.31 8.55
N LEU A 140 -2.90 -6.13 8.42
CA LEU A 140 -2.79 -7.60 8.41
C LEU A 140 -1.92 -8.09 7.24
N ALA A 141 -2.20 -7.57 6.04
CA ALA A 141 -1.46 -7.93 4.85
C ALA A 141 0.01 -7.52 4.94
N ASP A 142 0.29 -6.31 5.42
CA ASP A 142 1.66 -5.84 5.63
C ASP A 142 2.43 -6.70 6.64
N ALA A 143 1.78 -7.10 7.75
CA ALA A 143 2.39 -7.97 8.75
C ALA A 143 2.73 -9.36 8.17
N ILE A 144 1.83 -9.96 7.40
CA ILE A 144 2.08 -11.24 6.73
C ILE A 144 3.23 -11.09 5.71
N GLY A 145 3.22 -10.00 4.93
CA GLY A 145 4.28 -9.69 4.00
C GLY A 145 5.65 -9.59 4.69
N ALA A 146 5.72 -8.86 5.79
CA ALA A 146 6.94 -8.71 6.58
C ALA A 146 7.41 -10.05 7.15
N LEU A 147 6.53 -10.79 7.83
CA LEU A 147 6.85 -12.08 8.41
C LEU A 147 7.37 -13.07 7.34
N CYS A 148 6.68 -13.19 6.22
CA CYS A 148 7.00 -14.20 5.21
C CYS A 148 8.24 -13.90 4.37
N TYR A 149 8.63 -12.64 4.21
CA TYR A 149 9.74 -12.26 3.33
C TYR A 149 10.96 -11.72 4.07
N TYR A 150 10.80 -11.24 5.29
CA TYR A 150 11.89 -10.64 6.07
C TYR A 150 12.11 -11.35 7.41
N GLY A 151 11.11 -12.09 7.90
CA GLY A 151 11.18 -12.81 9.17
C GLY A 151 10.74 -11.97 10.36
N ALA A 152 11.08 -12.47 11.56
CA ALA A 152 10.75 -11.89 12.85
C ALA A 152 12.02 -11.80 13.72
N PRO A 153 12.11 -10.85 14.65
CA PRO A 153 11.13 -9.78 14.93
C PRO A 153 11.16 -8.68 13.87
N ALA A 154 10.03 -7.94 13.70
CA ALA A 154 9.93 -6.92 12.68
C ALA A 154 9.10 -5.70 13.10
N ILE A 155 9.50 -4.53 12.59
CA ILE A 155 8.76 -3.27 12.65
C ILE A 155 8.33 -2.92 11.22
N ILE A 156 7.04 -2.73 11.00
CA ILE A 156 6.46 -2.41 9.71
C ILE A 156 5.92 -0.97 9.74
N ILE A 157 6.33 -0.15 8.79
CA ILE A 157 5.94 1.27 8.69
C ILE A 157 5.20 1.45 7.38
N ASP A 158 3.85 1.53 7.41
CA ASP A 158 3.09 1.92 6.21
C ASP A 158 2.84 3.42 6.20
N MET A 159 3.29 4.08 5.14
CA MET A 159 3.19 5.53 4.94
C MET A 159 2.14 5.86 3.87
N GLY A 160 0.88 5.63 4.21
CA GLY A 160 -0.29 5.92 3.38
C GLY A 160 -0.97 7.25 3.73
N THR A 161 -2.32 7.23 3.77
CA THR A 161 -3.17 8.33 4.26
C THR A 161 -2.94 8.55 5.76
N ALA A 162 -2.82 7.49 6.53
CA ALA A 162 -2.20 7.46 7.84
C ALA A 162 -0.76 6.94 7.72
N THR A 163 0.07 7.22 8.71
CA THR A 163 1.31 6.47 8.93
C THR A 163 1.04 5.46 10.04
N THR A 164 1.14 4.18 9.74
CA THR A 164 0.95 3.14 10.74
C THR A 164 2.27 2.43 11.04
N ILE A 165 2.44 2.00 12.30
CA ILE A 165 3.52 1.11 12.69
C ILE A 165 2.87 -0.18 13.18
N GLY A 166 3.27 -1.31 12.60
CA GLY A 166 2.94 -2.67 13.06
C GLY A 166 4.17 -3.31 13.66
N VAL A 167 3.97 -4.18 14.65
CA VAL A 167 5.07 -4.84 15.36
C VAL A 167 4.84 -6.33 15.39
N ILE A 168 5.86 -7.09 14.99
CA ILE A 168 5.93 -8.55 15.07
C ILE A 168 7.02 -8.89 16.07
N ASP A 169 6.71 -9.72 17.03
CA ASP A 169 7.66 -10.17 18.06
C ASP A 169 8.59 -11.30 17.56
N GLU A 170 9.51 -11.75 18.40
CA GLU A 170 10.46 -12.83 18.09
C GLU A 170 9.79 -14.16 17.74
N LYS A 171 8.56 -14.39 18.21
CA LYS A 171 7.79 -15.62 17.92
C LYS A 171 7.11 -15.56 16.57
N GLY A 172 7.11 -14.39 15.91
CA GLY A 172 6.38 -14.14 14.68
C GLY A 172 4.92 -13.74 14.91
N ASP A 173 4.56 -13.34 16.11
CA ASP A 173 3.20 -12.91 16.46
C ASP A 173 3.03 -11.40 16.22
N PHE A 174 1.92 -10.99 15.63
CA PHE A 174 1.56 -9.57 15.54
C PHE A 174 1.04 -9.10 16.91
N ILE A 175 1.79 -8.22 17.56
CA ILE A 175 1.53 -7.78 18.94
C ILE A 175 0.91 -6.39 19.03
N GLY A 176 0.68 -5.71 17.90
CA GLY A 176 0.04 -4.38 17.90
C GLY A 176 0.76 -3.34 17.09
N GLY A 177 0.62 -2.08 17.48
CA GLY A 177 1.29 -0.97 16.80
C GLY A 177 0.65 0.39 17.04
N MET A 178 0.96 1.36 16.17
CA MET A 178 0.53 2.76 16.28
C MET A 178 -0.11 3.25 14.99
N ILE A 179 -0.95 4.28 15.12
CA ILE A 179 -1.57 4.99 13.98
C ILE A 179 -1.33 6.48 14.18
N MET A 180 -0.76 7.12 13.18
CA MET A 180 -0.41 8.54 13.18
C MET A 180 -0.92 9.20 11.88
N PRO A 181 -1.10 10.53 11.86
CA PRO A 181 -1.42 11.21 10.61
C PRO A 181 -0.33 10.98 9.55
N GLY A 182 -0.73 10.65 8.32
CA GLY A 182 0.21 10.52 7.22
C GLY A 182 0.79 11.86 6.78
N VAL A 183 1.92 11.83 6.08
CA VAL A 183 2.68 13.02 5.66
C VAL A 183 1.82 14.03 4.91
N LYS A 184 1.08 13.57 3.89
CA LYS A 184 0.16 14.44 3.11
C LYS A 184 -1.02 14.93 3.94
N THR A 185 -1.52 14.10 4.84
CA THR A 185 -2.64 14.44 5.74
C THR A 185 -2.22 15.54 6.69
N SER A 186 -1.04 15.43 7.31
CA SER A 186 -0.47 16.45 8.20
C SER A 186 -0.26 17.79 7.47
N LEU A 187 0.32 17.73 6.27
CA LEU A 187 0.55 18.93 5.46
C LEU A 187 -0.76 19.61 5.06
N LYS A 188 -1.77 18.84 4.65
CA LYS A 188 -3.10 19.35 4.34
C LYS A 188 -3.77 19.96 5.57
N ALA A 189 -3.62 19.34 6.74
CA ALA A 189 -4.16 19.88 7.99
C ALA A 189 -3.56 21.25 8.33
N LEU A 190 -2.24 21.43 8.17
CA LEU A 190 -1.58 22.71 8.36
C LEU A 190 -2.14 23.81 7.44
N SER A 191 -2.18 23.57 6.13
CA SER A 191 -2.67 24.56 5.15
C SER A 191 -4.18 24.83 5.25
N THR A 192 -4.96 23.89 5.83
CA THR A 192 -6.40 24.10 6.05
C THR A 192 -6.71 24.86 7.35
N LYS A 193 -5.92 24.62 8.40
CA LYS A 193 -6.19 25.18 9.74
C LYS A 193 -5.43 26.47 10.05
N ALA A 194 -4.30 26.71 9.39
CA ALA A 194 -3.50 27.91 9.55
C ALA A 194 -3.65 28.80 8.31
N SER A 195 -4.45 29.85 8.41
CA SER A 195 -4.85 30.72 7.27
C SER A 195 -3.69 31.36 6.51
N GLN A 196 -2.53 31.50 7.15
CA GLN A 196 -1.32 32.09 6.54
C GLN A 196 -0.40 31.06 5.89
N LEU A 197 -0.66 29.74 6.04
CA LEU A 197 0.19 28.72 5.49
C LEU A 197 -0.33 28.27 4.11
N PRO A 198 0.50 28.33 3.06
CA PRO A 198 0.12 27.94 1.71
C PRO A 198 -0.03 26.43 1.59
N THR A 199 -0.77 25.97 0.57
CA THR A 199 -0.70 24.58 0.11
C THR A 199 0.62 24.40 -0.63
N ILE A 200 1.40 23.40 -0.21
CA ILE A 200 2.71 23.11 -0.81
C ILE A 200 2.83 21.63 -1.22
N ASN A 201 3.77 21.33 -2.10
CA ASN A 201 4.19 19.98 -2.40
C ASN A 201 5.23 19.48 -1.41
N ILE A 202 5.32 18.16 -1.23
CA ILE A 202 6.37 17.53 -0.44
C ILE A 202 7.61 17.45 -1.32
N GLU A 203 8.58 18.32 -1.01
CA GLU A 203 9.85 18.41 -1.72
C GLU A 203 10.98 18.59 -0.71
N LYS A 204 12.19 18.13 -1.06
CA LYS A 204 13.37 18.30 -0.22
C LYS A 204 13.64 19.80 -0.01
N PRO A 205 13.69 20.31 1.23
CA PRO A 205 14.05 21.68 1.48
C PRO A 205 15.53 21.92 1.17
N ARG A 206 15.86 23.15 0.75
CA ARG A 206 17.26 23.52 0.49
C ARG A 206 18.11 23.55 1.76
N HIS A 207 17.47 23.94 2.87
CA HIS A 207 18.12 24.06 4.17
C HIS A 207 17.35 23.22 5.21
N PHE A 208 18.09 22.54 6.10
CA PHE A 208 17.49 21.84 7.24
C PHE A 208 16.70 22.80 8.14
N ILE A 209 17.26 23.95 8.48
CA ILE A 209 16.54 25.05 9.12
C ILE A 209 16.01 25.95 8.01
N GLY A 210 14.70 25.86 7.73
CA GLY A 210 14.05 26.64 6.67
C GLY A 210 14.18 28.15 6.90
N ARG A 211 14.39 28.91 5.83
CA ARG A 211 14.60 30.36 5.85
C ARG A 211 13.40 31.18 5.36
N ASN A 212 12.35 30.50 4.94
CA ASN A 212 11.06 31.08 4.55
C ASN A 212 9.95 30.04 4.88
N THR A 213 8.69 30.47 4.82
CA THR A 213 7.54 29.63 5.20
C THR A 213 7.49 28.31 4.44
N LEU A 214 7.77 28.32 3.12
CA LEU A 214 7.78 27.11 2.28
C LEU A 214 8.84 26.13 2.79
N GLU A 215 10.08 26.57 2.96
CA GLU A 215 11.17 25.71 3.46
C GLU A 215 10.91 25.23 4.88
N CYS A 216 10.35 26.06 5.75
CA CYS A 216 9.99 25.66 7.11
C CYS A 216 8.95 24.54 7.11
N MET A 217 7.92 24.62 6.26
CA MET A 217 6.91 23.59 6.12
C MET A 217 7.50 22.31 5.52
N GLN A 218 8.31 22.40 4.48
CA GLN A 218 8.99 21.25 3.83
C GLN A 218 9.94 20.57 4.81
N SER A 219 10.77 21.32 5.52
CA SER A 219 11.68 20.80 6.52
C SER A 219 10.94 20.13 7.67
N GLY A 220 9.94 20.80 8.21
CA GLY A 220 9.13 20.28 9.31
C GLY A 220 8.43 18.96 8.96
N ILE A 221 7.87 18.87 7.75
CA ILE A 221 7.16 17.64 7.36
C ILE A 221 8.12 16.48 7.06
N ILE A 222 9.24 16.71 6.41
CA ILE A 222 10.18 15.64 6.05
C ILE A 222 11.01 15.20 7.26
N TYR A 223 11.79 16.11 7.84
CA TYR A 223 12.68 15.78 8.95
C TYR A 223 11.93 15.54 10.25
N GLY A 224 10.80 16.25 10.47
CA GLY A 224 9.94 16.00 11.62
C GLY A 224 9.33 14.59 11.57
N THR A 225 8.86 14.14 10.39
CA THR A 225 8.34 12.79 10.24
C THR A 225 9.45 11.74 10.36
N ALA A 226 10.62 11.97 9.77
CA ALA A 226 11.77 11.07 9.92
C ALA A 226 12.17 10.91 11.40
N SER A 227 12.29 12.02 12.12
CA SER A 227 12.62 12.01 13.56
C SER A 227 11.53 11.33 14.41
N MET A 228 10.27 11.47 14.04
CA MET A 228 9.17 10.75 14.68
C MET A 228 9.31 9.24 14.47
N ILE A 229 9.60 8.80 13.24
CA ILE A 229 9.80 7.38 12.90
C ILE A 229 11.00 6.84 13.67
N ASP A 230 12.16 7.51 13.62
CA ASP A 230 13.37 7.11 14.35
C ASP A 230 13.08 6.98 15.86
N GLY A 231 12.42 7.99 16.45
CA GLY A 231 12.10 7.97 17.87
C GLY A 231 11.08 6.88 18.26
N MET A 232 10.21 6.44 17.36
CA MET A 232 9.34 5.28 17.61
C MET A 232 10.11 3.98 17.52
N ILE A 233 10.99 3.83 16.51
CA ILE A 233 11.86 2.67 16.36
C ILE A 233 12.75 2.49 17.61
N ASP A 234 13.39 3.59 18.08
CA ASP A 234 14.23 3.59 19.28
C ASP A 234 13.48 3.11 20.55
N ARG A 235 12.17 3.34 20.62
CA ARG A 235 11.33 2.87 21.74
C ARG A 235 10.84 1.44 21.59
N ILE A 236 10.71 0.95 20.36
CA ILE A 236 10.19 -0.40 20.07
C ILE A 236 11.31 -1.44 20.16
N ILE A 237 12.50 -1.17 19.59
CA ILE A 237 13.62 -2.11 19.53
C ILE A 237 13.92 -2.75 20.90
N PRO A 238 14.01 -1.99 22.03
CA PRO A 238 14.29 -2.60 23.34
C PRO A 238 13.25 -3.61 23.81
N THR A 239 12.05 -3.63 23.22
CA THR A 239 10.99 -4.59 23.56
C THR A 239 10.99 -5.85 22.69
N LEU A 240 11.79 -5.87 21.61
CA LEU A 240 11.82 -6.94 20.61
C LEU A 240 13.12 -7.77 20.60
N GLY A 241 14.15 -7.36 21.35
CA GLY A 241 15.46 -8.00 21.32
C GLY A 241 16.37 -7.51 20.21
N GLU A 242 17.25 -8.39 19.72
CA GLU A 242 18.24 -8.08 18.69
C GLU A 242 17.71 -8.44 17.28
N ASP A 243 18.43 -8.01 16.24
CA ASP A 243 18.17 -8.35 14.82
C ASP A 243 16.78 -7.96 14.28
N VAL A 244 16.18 -6.90 14.79
CA VAL A 244 14.86 -6.39 14.35
C VAL A 244 14.93 -5.95 12.89
N LYS A 245 14.08 -6.50 12.05
CA LYS A 245 13.90 -6.06 10.66
C LYS A 245 12.97 -4.84 10.62
N ILE A 246 13.38 -3.79 9.92
CA ILE A 246 12.59 -2.57 9.80
C ILE A 246 12.21 -2.39 8.33
N ILE A 247 10.90 -2.46 8.05
CA ILE A 247 10.39 -2.43 6.69
C ILE A 247 9.41 -1.26 6.54
N ALA A 248 9.59 -0.45 5.51
CA ALA A 248 8.67 0.60 5.14
C ALA A 248 7.93 0.25 3.85
N THR A 249 6.65 0.61 3.81
CA THR A 249 5.79 0.52 2.64
C THR A 249 4.93 1.78 2.50
N GLY A 250 4.00 1.78 1.56
CA GLY A 250 3.10 2.92 1.33
C GLY A 250 3.66 3.98 0.38
N GLY A 251 2.73 4.69 -0.23
CA GLY A 251 3.04 5.62 -1.32
C GLY A 251 3.83 6.87 -0.93
N ASN A 252 3.98 7.15 0.36
CA ASN A 252 4.71 8.32 0.87
C ASN A 252 6.08 7.96 1.48
N ALA A 253 6.45 6.68 1.57
CA ALA A 253 7.71 6.23 2.18
C ALA A 253 8.93 6.89 1.52
N HIS A 254 8.94 7.00 0.20
CA HIS A 254 10.04 7.56 -0.57
C HIS A 254 10.35 9.05 -0.26
N TYR A 255 9.40 9.80 0.33
CA TYR A 255 9.64 11.20 0.72
C TYR A 255 10.44 11.32 2.01
N VAL A 256 10.41 10.30 2.88
CA VAL A 256 10.84 10.43 4.28
C VAL A 256 11.93 9.44 4.66
N ILE A 257 11.83 8.18 4.24
CA ILE A 257 12.67 7.09 4.77
C ILE A 257 14.16 7.35 4.57
N SER A 258 14.57 7.98 3.47
CA SER A 258 15.98 8.33 3.22
C SER A 258 16.56 9.38 4.19
N TYR A 259 15.73 9.98 5.04
CA TYR A 259 16.13 10.96 6.06
C TYR A 259 16.07 10.37 7.48
N CYS A 260 15.65 9.12 7.62
CA CYS A 260 15.72 8.39 8.88
C CYS A 260 17.17 7.97 9.20
N LYS A 261 17.46 7.74 10.47
CA LYS A 261 18.77 7.29 10.96
C LYS A 261 18.93 5.78 10.91
N HIS A 262 17.83 5.06 11.05
CA HIS A 262 17.80 3.62 11.00
C HIS A 262 17.89 3.11 9.54
N ASP A 263 18.48 1.92 9.38
CA ASP A 263 18.44 1.20 8.10
C ASP A 263 17.06 0.58 7.91
N ILE A 264 16.28 1.15 6.98
CA ILE A 264 14.89 0.80 6.74
C ILE A 264 14.74 0.29 5.30
N ILE A 265 14.30 -0.94 5.16
CA ILE A 265 14.05 -1.56 3.85
C ILE A 265 12.74 -1.01 3.28
N ILE A 266 12.76 -0.46 2.07
CA ILE A 266 11.52 -0.03 1.40
C ILE A 266 11.00 -1.16 0.51
N ASP A 267 9.82 -1.68 0.83
CA ASP A 267 9.10 -2.64 -0.01
C ASP A 267 7.72 -2.09 -0.41
N LYS A 268 7.64 -1.52 -1.60
CA LYS A 268 6.41 -0.90 -2.13
C LYS A 268 5.28 -1.90 -2.42
N TYR A 269 5.57 -3.19 -2.41
CA TYR A 269 4.62 -4.27 -2.70
C TYR A 269 4.33 -5.18 -1.50
N LEU A 270 4.77 -4.80 -0.31
CA LEU A 270 4.67 -5.59 0.91
C LEU A 270 3.26 -6.12 1.15
N GLN A 271 2.26 -5.25 1.06
CA GLN A 271 0.85 -5.58 1.24
C GLN A 271 0.37 -6.64 0.24
N PHE A 272 0.68 -6.48 -1.05
CA PHE A 272 0.30 -7.46 -2.09
C PHE A 272 0.97 -8.82 -1.85
N LYS A 273 2.23 -8.81 -1.45
CA LYS A 273 2.98 -10.02 -1.07
C LYS A 273 2.30 -10.75 0.09
N GLY A 274 1.85 -10.00 1.10
CA GLY A 274 1.13 -10.56 2.24
C GLY A 274 -0.22 -11.16 1.86
N ILE A 275 -1.02 -10.45 1.07
CA ILE A 275 -2.31 -10.98 0.56
C ILE A 275 -2.09 -12.28 -0.21
N MET A 276 -1.10 -12.33 -1.11
CA MET A 276 -0.79 -13.54 -1.88
C MET A 276 -0.36 -14.72 -1.01
N LYS A 277 0.32 -14.47 0.10
CA LYS A 277 0.73 -15.54 1.03
C LYS A 277 -0.46 -16.10 1.80
N ALA A 278 -1.39 -15.25 2.20
CA ALA A 278 -2.56 -15.64 2.98
C ALA A 278 -3.67 -16.31 2.16
N THR A 279 -3.72 -16.05 0.85
CA THR A 279 -4.81 -16.52 -0.03
C THR A 279 -4.35 -17.58 -1.07
N LYS A 280 -3.37 -18.38 -0.69
CA LYS A 280 -2.87 -19.50 -1.50
C LYS A 280 -3.87 -20.64 -1.61
#